data_1c0d6aa6e7bbf642d66224b9b79bff99
#
_entry.id   1c0d6aa6e7bbf642d66224b9b79bff99
#
_cell.length_a   1.000
_cell.length_b   1.000
_cell.length_c   1.000
_cell.angle_alpha   90.00
_cell.angle_beta   90.00
_cell.angle_gamma   90.00
#
_symmetry.space_group_name_H-M   'P 1'
#
loop_
_entity.id
_entity.type
_entity.pdbx_description
1 polymer ?
#
loop_
_entity_poly.entity_id
_entity_poly.type
_entity_poly.pdbx_seq_one_letter_code
_entity_poly.pdbx_strand_id
1 'polypeptide(L)'
;MSAVIKAEAYAELKSVLAMGRRFADELAAADESEGMIVTAMALNEMRPAMTPGVMAVVRSMENTPLGFKTDKTDGYADHILKDCVIQAGLDKLSLAGNQFNIIAGQYYITKEGWDALLRKLGAVGAVPYASLPDAADIAETQAGNSKKYAARMGGFAVCQFDGHARRVELKKSDGFDTRRLVSAYGRDLAEAMNGIVGKTEATLLKKLYYSLCGKPEPVEAGEPIVIEPETAPLITVKAAEPAIDEQVELYRKAVQGIEEATNITMLSVADQAIASLKKSGSLTADQLSSLRSLRDVRKQALK
;
A
#
# COMPACT_ATOMS: atom_id res chain seq x y z
N MET A 1 -14.55 -24.82 -18.92
CA MET A 1 -13.63 -25.97 -18.90
C MET A 1 -12.50 -25.65 -17.92
N SER A 2 -12.48 -26.32 -16.77
CA SER A 2 -11.38 -26.19 -15.81
C SER A 2 -10.15 -26.83 -16.46
N ALA A 3 -9.18 -26.06 -16.90
CA ALA A 3 -7.90 -26.57 -17.38
C ALA A 3 -7.20 -27.22 -16.17
N VAL A 4 -7.08 -28.52 -16.18
CA VAL A 4 -6.18 -29.24 -15.28
C VAL A 4 -4.78 -28.69 -15.53
N ILE A 5 -4.29 -27.88 -14.61
CA ILE A 5 -2.91 -27.34 -14.66
C ILE A 5 -2.01 -28.57 -14.61
N LYS A 6 -1.29 -28.83 -15.70
CA LYS A 6 -0.39 -29.97 -15.78
C LYS A 6 0.72 -29.82 -14.73
N ALA A 7 1.13 -30.93 -14.10
CA ALA A 7 2.20 -30.94 -13.12
C ALA A 7 3.50 -30.31 -13.65
N GLU A 8 3.76 -30.44 -14.94
CA GLU A 8 4.86 -29.79 -15.66
C GLU A 8 4.84 -28.27 -15.58
N ALA A 9 3.68 -27.63 -15.86
CA ALA A 9 3.54 -26.18 -15.77
C ALA A 9 3.76 -25.66 -14.35
N TYR A 10 3.42 -26.45 -13.34
CA TYR A 10 3.70 -26.11 -11.95
C TYR A 10 5.19 -26.21 -11.61
N ALA A 11 5.88 -27.22 -12.13
CA ALA A 11 7.33 -27.36 -11.97
C ALA A 11 8.09 -26.22 -12.68
N GLU A 12 7.65 -25.85 -13.89
CA GLU A 12 8.19 -24.72 -14.65
C GLU A 12 7.99 -23.39 -13.90
N LEU A 13 6.78 -23.12 -13.38
CA LEU A 13 6.50 -21.93 -12.56
C LEU A 13 7.42 -21.89 -11.33
N LYS A 14 7.60 -23.02 -10.65
CA LYS A 14 8.51 -23.11 -9.49
C LYS A 14 9.94 -22.74 -9.88
N SER A 15 10.40 -23.17 -11.07
CA SER A 15 11.71 -22.81 -11.61
C SER A 15 11.82 -21.31 -11.89
N VAL A 16 10.81 -20.71 -12.54
CA VAL A 16 10.76 -19.25 -12.79
C VAL A 16 10.80 -18.45 -11.48
N LEU A 17 10.05 -18.88 -10.47
CA LEU A 17 10.06 -18.24 -9.16
C LEU A 17 11.39 -18.41 -8.42
N ALA A 18 12.12 -19.51 -8.64
CA ALA A 18 13.46 -19.70 -8.11
C ALA A 18 14.48 -18.78 -8.80
N MET A 19 14.40 -18.62 -10.13
CA MET A 19 15.18 -17.63 -10.87
C MET A 19 14.94 -16.21 -10.37
N GLY A 20 13.66 -15.82 -10.18
CA GLY A 20 13.31 -14.51 -9.64
C GLY A 20 13.96 -14.24 -8.28
N ARG A 21 13.97 -15.23 -7.38
CA ARG A 21 14.64 -15.11 -6.07
C ARG A 21 16.15 -14.94 -6.20
N ARG A 22 16.81 -15.73 -7.06
CA ARG A 22 18.24 -15.60 -7.33
C ARG A 22 18.59 -14.19 -7.79
N PHE A 23 17.90 -13.68 -8.82
CA PHE A 23 18.14 -12.33 -9.32
C PHE A 23 17.80 -11.25 -8.30
N ALA A 24 16.79 -11.45 -7.47
CA ALA A 24 16.47 -10.54 -6.38
C ALA A 24 17.57 -10.48 -5.30
N ASP A 25 18.27 -11.60 -5.04
CA ASP A 25 19.40 -11.63 -4.12
C ASP A 25 20.65 -10.96 -4.75
N GLU A 26 20.91 -11.21 -6.04
CA GLU A 26 21.96 -10.53 -6.81
C GLU A 26 21.72 -9.01 -6.85
N LEU A 27 20.46 -8.58 -7.13
CA LEU A 27 20.08 -7.17 -7.17
C LEU A 27 20.24 -6.48 -5.81
N ALA A 28 19.97 -7.20 -4.72
CA ALA A 28 20.14 -6.65 -3.36
C ALA A 28 21.61 -6.44 -2.99
N ALA A 29 22.54 -7.18 -3.60
CA ALA A 29 23.98 -7.06 -3.38
C ALA A 29 24.68 -6.11 -4.38
N ALA A 30 24.03 -5.77 -5.50
CA ALA A 30 24.56 -4.96 -6.58
C ALA A 30 24.56 -3.47 -6.25
N ASP A 31 25.52 -2.73 -6.79
CA ASP A 31 25.44 -1.26 -6.86
C ASP A 31 24.46 -0.81 -7.96
N GLU A 32 24.27 0.50 -8.14
CA GLU A 32 23.29 1.06 -9.08
C GLU A 32 23.57 0.65 -10.54
N SER A 33 24.83 0.59 -10.96
CA SER A 33 25.22 0.20 -12.32
C SER A 33 25.08 -1.30 -12.53
N GLU A 34 25.52 -2.09 -11.59
CA GLU A 34 25.35 -3.55 -11.59
C GLU A 34 23.88 -3.95 -11.54
N GLY A 35 23.06 -3.21 -10.79
CA GLY A 35 21.62 -3.45 -10.68
C GLY A 35 20.88 -3.37 -12.01
N MET A 36 21.28 -2.47 -12.92
CA MET A 36 20.74 -2.41 -14.27
C MET A 36 21.09 -3.66 -15.09
N ILE A 37 22.32 -4.15 -14.94
CA ILE A 37 22.78 -5.36 -15.63
C ILE A 37 22.02 -6.59 -15.12
N VAL A 38 21.90 -6.73 -13.79
CA VAL A 38 21.14 -7.84 -13.16
C VAL A 38 19.69 -7.82 -13.62
N THR A 39 19.07 -6.65 -13.69
CA THR A 39 17.69 -6.51 -14.17
C THR A 39 17.56 -6.93 -15.64
N ALA A 40 18.50 -6.52 -16.51
CA ALA A 40 18.50 -6.92 -17.90
C ALA A 40 18.71 -8.45 -18.07
N MET A 41 19.59 -9.05 -17.26
CA MET A 41 19.79 -10.51 -17.23
C MET A 41 18.53 -11.24 -16.79
N ALA A 42 17.87 -10.76 -15.73
CA ALA A 42 16.62 -11.33 -15.24
C ALA A 42 15.54 -11.32 -16.35
N LEU A 43 15.36 -10.21 -17.04
CA LEU A 43 14.41 -10.11 -18.15
C LEU A 43 14.75 -11.08 -19.28
N ASN A 44 16.03 -11.22 -19.63
CA ASN A 44 16.49 -12.08 -20.71
C ASN A 44 16.31 -13.59 -20.38
N GLU A 45 16.55 -13.98 -19.13
CA GLU A 45 16.43 -15.40 -18.72
C GLU A 45 14.99 -15.77 -18.36
N MET A 46 14.26 -14.90 -17.65
CA MET A 46 12.94 -15.25 -17.15
C MET A 46 11.83 -15.13 -18.20
N ARG A 47 11.89 -14.16 -19.13
CA ARG A 47 10.86 -14.02 -20.18
C ARG A 47 10.66 -15.29 -21.01
N PRO A 48 11.70 -15.93 -21.59
CA PRO A 48 11.53 -17.18 -22.34
C PRO A 48 11.13 -18.35 -21.43
N ALA A 49 11.55 -18.37 -20.16
CA ALA A 49 11.14 -19.39 -19.21
C ALA A 49 9.66 -19.33 -18.81
N MET A 50 9.00 -18.19 -19.02
CA MET A 50 7.55 -18.05 -18.87
C MET A 50 6.81 -18.62 -20.09
N THR A 51 6.81 -19.96 -20.20
CA THR A 51 6.13 -20.73 -21.24
C THR A 51 4.62 -20.50 -21.26
N PRO A 52 3.89 -20.88 -22.30
CA PRO A 52 2.42 -20.85 -22.30
C PRO A 52 1.80 -21.60 -21.13
N GLY A 53 2.43 -22.69 -20.65
CA GLY A 53 2.00 -23.43 -19.48
C GLY A 53 2.11 -22.61 -18.20
N VAL A 54 3.25 -21.95 -17.98
CA VAL A 54 3.45 -21.02 -16.85
C VAL A 54 2.46 -19.85 -16.92
N MET A 55 2.29 -19.27 -18.10
CA MET A 55 1.34 -18.16 -18.28
C MET A 55 -0.11 -18.56 -18.01
N ALA A 56 -0.52 -19.77 -18.32
CA ALA A 56 -1.84 -20.27 -17.97
C ALA A 56 -2.05 -20.31 -16.44
N VAL A 57 -1.00 -20.67 -15.67
CA VAL A 57 -1.06 -20.61 -14.20
C VAL A 57 -1.13 -19.17 -13.70
N VAL A 58 -0.28 -18.27 -14.21
CA VAL A 58 -0.30 -16.85 -13.86
C VAL A 58 -1.68 -16.24 -14.12
N ARG A 59 -2.26 -16.49 -15.30
CA ARG A 59 -3.59 -16.00 -15.66
C ARG A 59 -4.71 -16.55 -14.77
N SER A 60 -4.56 -17.78 -14.29
CA SER A 60 -5.54 -18.35 -13.35
C SER A 60 -5.61 -17.60 -12.00
N MET A 61 -4.59 -16.80 -11.69
CA MET A 61 -4.52 -15.97 -10.48
C MET A 61 -4.96 -14.52 -10.73
N GLU A 62 -4.98 -14.08 -11.98
CA GLU A 62 -5.37 -12.72 -12.37
C GLU A 62 -6.81 -12.43 -11.96
N ASN A 63 -7.05 -11.29 -11.31
CA ASN A 63 -8.36 -10.82 -10.83
C ASN A 63 -9.08 -11.80 -9.89
N THR A 64 -8.35 -12.69 -9.23
CA THR A 64 -8.90 -13.57 -8.19
C THR A 64 -8.65 -13.01 -6.78
N PRO A 65 -9.45 -13.41 -5.78
CA PRO A 65 -9.23 -12.99 -4.39
C PRO A 65 -7.88 -13.46 -3.81
N LEU A 66 -7.31 -14.53 -4.34
CA LEU A 66 -6.06 -15.11 -3.87
C LEU A 66 -4.84 -14.66 -4.68
N GLY A 67 -5.05 -14.01 -5.82
CA GLY A 67 -4.00 -13.61 -6.73
C GLY A 67 -3.67 -12.12 -6.67
N PHE A 68 -3.49 -11.52 -7.83
CA PHE A 68 -3.24 -10.10 -8.04
C PHE A 68 -4.35 -9.49 -8.91
N LYS A 69 -4.50 -8.17 -8.86
CA LYS A 69 -5.57 -7.46 -9.59
C LYS A 69 -5.01 -6.70 -10.78
N THR A 70 -5.85 -6.57 -11.81
CA THR A 70 -5.61 -5.69 -12.95
C THR A 70 -6.81 -4.76 -13.15
N ASP A 71 -6.58 -3.60 -13.74
CA ASP A 71 -7.64 -2.63 -14.09
C ASP A 71 -8.35 -2.97 -15.41
N LYS A 72 -7.91 -4.03 -16.11
CA LYS A 72 -8.55 -4.52 -17.34
C LYS A 72 -9.33 -5.80 -17.06
N THR A 73 -10.60 -5.80 -17.40
CA THR A 73 -11.49 -6.95 -17.26
C THR A 73 -11.03 -8.14 -18.10
N ASP A 74 -10.53 -7.86 -19.32
CA ASP A 74 -10.06 -8.88 -20.27
C ASP A 74 -8.56 -9.25 -20.04
N GLY A 75 -7.96 -8.67 -19.00
CA GLY A 75 -6.54 -8.85 -18.70
C GLY A 75 -5.59 -8.12 -19.65
N TYR A 76 -4.31 -8.27 -19.42
CA TYR A 76 -3.24 -7.68 -20.23
C TYR A 76 -2.64 -8.69 -21.21
N ALA A 77 -1.99 -8.19 -22.28
CA ALA A 77 -1.21 -9.03 -23.18
C ALA A 77 -0.06 -9.73 -22.42
N ASP A 78 0.32 -10.95 -22.87
CA ASP A 78 1.30 -11.79 -22.18
C ASP A 78 2.63 -11.10 -21.91
N HIS A 79 3.11 -10.26 -22.82
CA HIS A 79 4.40 -9.57 -22.61
C HIS A 79 4.35 -8.60 -21.44
N ILE A 80 3.24 -7.85 -21.26
CA ILE A 80 3.05 -6.93 -20.13
C ILE A 80 2.96 -7.71 -18.82
N LEU A 81 2.16 -8.79 -18.84
CA LEU A 81 1.97 -9.62 -17.67
C LEU A 81 3.26 -10.29 -17.23
N LYS A 82 4.07 -10.81 -18.20
CA LYS A 82 5.40 -11.37 -17.93
C LYS A 82 6.31 -10.36 -17.25
N ASP A 83 6.42 -9.16 -17.80
CA ASP A 83 7.30 -8.13 -17.26
C ASP A 83 6.91 -7.72 -15.84
N CYS A 84 5.62 -7.54 -15.56
CA CYS A 84 5.12 -7.24 -14.22
C CYS A 84 5.37 -8.38 -13.23
N VAL A 85 5.20 -9.65 -13.66
CA VAL A 85 5.46 -10.82 -12.83
C VAL A 85 6.96 -10.99 -12.54
N ILE A 86 7.83 -10.72 -13.53
CA ILE A 86 9.28 -10.72 -13.34
C ILE A 86 9.65 -9.66 -12.31
N GLN A 87 9.13 -8.44 -12.45
CA GLN A 87 9.39 -7.35 -11.53
C GLN A 87 8.92 -7.68 -10.11
N ALA A 88 7.73 -8.28 -9.94
CA ALA A 88 7.28 -8.78 -8.65
C ALA A 88 8.23 -9.83 -8.05
N GLY A 89 8.80 -10.71 -8.89
CA GLY A 89 9.81 -11.69 -8.49
C GLY A 89 11.10 -11.03 -8.01
N LEU A 90 11.59 -10.00 -8.71
CA LEU A 90 12.76 -9.21 -8.34
C LEU A 90 12.57 -8.46 -7.02
N ASP A 91 11.35 -7.99 -6.74
CA ASP A 91 10.98 -7.41 -5.46
C ASP A 91 10.65 -8.46 -4.38
N LYS A 92 10.90 -9.75 -4.67
CA LYS A 92 10.59 -10.87 -3.76
C LYS A 92 9.11 -10.96 -3.36
N LEU A 93 8.19 -10.45 -4.19
CA LEU A 93 6.76 -10.53 -3.94
C LEU A 93 6.17 -11.85 -4.46
N SER A 94 5.03 -12.23 -3.88
CA SER A 94 4.28 -13.42 -4.27
C SER A 94 3.21 -13.06 -5.30
N LEU A 95 2.92 -13.99 -6.21
CA LEU A 95 1.74 -13.92 -7.07
C LEU A 95 0.43 -14.04 -6.29
N ALA A 96 0.50 -14.57 -5.06
CA ALA A 96 -0.65 -14.74 -4.18
C ALA A 96 -0.74 -13.63 -3.13
N GLY A 97 -1.98 -13.38 -2.65
CA GLY A 97 -2.22 -12.47 -1.52
C GLY A 97 -2.24 -11.00 -1.92
N ASN A 98 -2.56 -10.70 -3.16
CA ASN A 98 -2.73 -9.32 -3.67
C ASN A 98 -1.54 -8.41 -3.35
N GLN A 99 -0.29 -8.93 -3.45
CA GLN A 99 0.91 -8.18 -3.09
C GLN A 99 1.31 -7.12 -4.13
N PHE A 100 0.79 -7.22 -5.34
CA PHE A 100 0.93 -6.21 -6.38
C PHE A 100 -0.31 -6.13 -7.26
N ASN A 101 -0.44 -5.05 -8.00
CA ASN A 101 -1.47 -4.83 -8.99
C ASN A 101 -0.82 -4.41 -10.32
N ILE A 102 -1.53 -4.62 -11.42
CA ILE A 102 -1.15 -4.10 -12.74
C ILE A 102 -2.20 -3.09 -13.15
N ILE A 103 -1.80 -1.82 -13.24
CA ILE A 103 -2.69 -0.69 -13.58
C ILE A 103 -2.07 0.08 -14.74
N ALA A 104 -2.84 0.32 -15.80
CA ALA A 104 -2.37 0.96 -17.03
C ALA A 104 -1.13 0.27 -17.63
N GLY A 105 -1.01 -1.06 -17.45
CA GLY A 105 0.14 -1.84 -17.91
C GLY A 105 1.41 -1.69 -17.07
N GLN A 106 1.33 -1.03 -15.94
CA GLN A 106 2.44 -0.81 -15.01
C GLN A 106 2.26 -1.63 -13.74
N TYR A 107 3.37 -2.06 -13.17
CA TYR A 107 3.44 -2.80 -11.91
C TYR A 107 3.36 -1.84 -10.72
N TYR A 108 2.55 -2.17 -9.74
CA TYR A 108 2.39 -1.41 -8.49
C TYR A 108 2.37 -2.33 -7.28
N ILE A 109 3.23 -2.07 -6.30
CA ILE A 109 3.22 -2.79 -5.01
C ILE A 109 2.05 -2.27 -4.18
N THR A 110 1.21 -3.19 -3.71
CA THR A 110 0.05 -2.86 -2.87
C THR A 110 0.46 -2.67 -1.40
N LYS A 111 -0.51 -2.30 -0.56
CA LYS A 111 -0.33 -2.27 0.90
C LYS A 111 0.12 -3.64 1.44
N GLU A 112 -0.50 -4.72 0.97
CA GLU A 112 -0.17 -6.09 1.34
C GLU A 112 1.24 -6.49 0.88
N GLY A 113 1.67 -5.96 -0.27
CA GLY A 113 3.03 -6.15 -0.78
C GLY A 113 4.07 -5.47 0.10
N TRP A 114 3.86 -4.21 0.44
CA TRP A 114 4.75 -3.49 1.34
C TRP A 114 4.83 -4.13 2.74
N ASP A 115 3.70 -4.58 3.29
CA ASP A 115 3.67 -5.32 4.55
C ASP A 115 4.44 -6.65 4.46
N ALA A 116 4.33 -7.37 3.33
CA ALA A 116 5.10 -8.58 3.08
C ALA A 116 6.61 -8.32 3.02
N LEU A 117 7.04 -7.21 2.39
CA LEU A 117 8.43 -6.79 2.33
C LEU A 117 8.97 -6.39 3.71
N LEU A 118 8.21 -5.63 4.48
CA LEU A 118 8.56 -5.25 5.85
C LEU A 118 8.74 -6.49 6.75
N ARG A 119 7.83 -7.46 6.67
CA ARG A 119 7.98 -8.72 7.41
C ARG A 119 9.22 -9.51 7.00
N LYS A 120 9.58 -9.55 5.72
CA LYS A 120 10.80 -10.20 5.23
C LYS A 120 12.06 -9.49 5.71
N LEU A 121 12.00 -8.18 5.90
CA LEU A 121 13.09 -7.39 6.48
C LEU A 121 13.25 -7.62 8.00
N GLY A 122 12.28 -8.26 8.65
CA GLY A 122 12.27 -8.50 10.09
C GLY A 122 11.43 -7.50 10.88
N ALA A 123 10.70 -6.60 10.21
CA ALA A 123 9.77 -5.69 10.88
C ALA A 123 8.54 -6.46 11.38
N VAL A 124 8.14 -6.21 12.62
CA VAL A 124 7.00 -6.85 13.26
C VAL A 124 5.92 -5.80 13.57
N GLY A 125 4.66 -6.14 13.27
CA GLY A 125 3.52 -5.29 13.59
C GLY A 125 3.54 -3.95 12.84
N ALA A 126 3.88 -3.95 11.55
CA ALA A 126 3.82 -2.74 10.74
C ALA A 126 2.36 -2.30 10.57
N VAL A 127 2.04 -1.09 11.05
CA VAL A 127 0.69 -0.52 11.00
C VAL A 127 0.76 0.88 10.39
N PRO A 128 0.17 1.08 9.21
CA PRO A 128 -0.03 2.40 8.65
C PRO A 128 -1.31 3.03 9.18
N TYR A 129 -1.31 4.34 9.33
CA TYR A 129 -2.46 5.15 9.66
C TYR A 129 -2.50 6.40 8.77
N ALA A 130 -3.49 6.49 7.90
CA ALA A 130 -3.73 7.68 7.09
C ALA A 130 -4.64 8.65 7.86
N SER A 131 -4.18 9.89 8.04
CA SER A 131 -5.02 10.96 8.60
C SER A 131 -6.03 11.42 7.56
N LEU A 132 -7.27 11.63 7.96
CA LEU A 132 -8.26 12.24 7.07
C LEU A 132 -7.83 13.67 6.71
N PRO A 133 -7.95 14.07 5.45
CA PRO A 133 -7.63 15.43 5.03
C PRO A 133 -8.68 16.42 5.52
N ASP A 134 -8.27 17.67 5.70
CA ASP A 134 -9.21 18.75 5.88
C ASP A 134 -10.04 18.97 4.60
N ALA A 135 -11.27 19.46 4.71
CA ALA A 135 -12.14 19.70 3.56
C ALA A 135 -11.50 20.63 2.51
N ALA A 136 -10.68 21.59 2.95
CA ALA A 136 -9.94 22.50 2.08
C ALA A 136 -8.79 21.81 1.30
N ASP A 137 -8.36 20.64 1.73
CA ASP A 137 -7.31 19.86 1.08
C ASP A 137 -7.88 18.84 0.07
N ILE A 138 -9.19 18.83 -0.18
CA ILE A 138 -9.86 17.91 -1.11
C ILE A 138 -10.26 18.70 -2.37
N ALA A 139 -9.88 18.16 -3.52
CA ALA A 139 -10.29 18.66 -4.83
C ALA A 139 -11.08 17.59 -5.59
N GLU A 140 -12.15 18.00 -6.28
CA GLU A 140 -12.93 17.16 -7.18
C GLU A 140 -12.72 17.64 -8.61
N THR A 141 -12.48 16.71 -9.54
CA THR A 141 -12.34 16.99 -10.97
C THR A 141 -13.18 16.00 -11.75
N GLN A 142 -13.93 16.48 -12.75
CA GLN A 142 -14.66 15.61 -13.65
C GLN A 142 -13.68 14.94 -14.63
N ALA A 143 -13.74 13.63 -14.76
CA ALA A 143 -12.89 12.85 -15.67
C ALA A 143 -13.78 11.92 -16.52
N GLY A 144 -14.25 12.41 -17.65
CA GLY A 144 -15.23 11.70 -18.49
C GLY A 144 -16.54 11.45 -17.73
N ASN A 145 -16.95 10.19 -17.63
CA ASN A 145 -18.15 9.77 -16.88
C ASN A 145 -17.89 9.48 -15.38
N SER A 146 -16.66 9.63 -14.92
CA SER A 146 -16.28 9.39 -13.54
C SER A 146 -15.79 10.67 -12.87
N LYS A 147 -15.88 10.72 -11.55
CA LYS A 147 -15.30 11.79 -10.76
C LYS A 147 -13.94 11.35 -10.24
N LYS A 148 -12.95 12.24 -10.31
CA LYS A 148 -11.63 12.06 -9.72
C LYS A 148 -11.54 12.98 -8.52
N TYR A 149 -11.23 12.41 -7.37
CA TYR A 149 -10.98 13.14 -6.14
C TYR A 149 -9.49 13.10 -5.84
N ALA A 150 -8.94 14.21 -5.40
CA ALA A 150 -7.56 14.31 -4.95
C ALA A 150 -7.52 14.95 -3.57
N ALA A 151 -6.66 14.46 -2.69
CA ALA A 151 -6.52 15.01 -1.35
C ALA A 151 -5.06 15.04 -0.90
N ARG A 152 -4.68 16.06 -0.12
CA ARG A 152 -3.39 16.10 0.56
C ARG A 152 -3.47 15.27 1.83
N MET A 153 -2.86 14.09 1.76
CA MET A 153 -2.93 13.07 2.81
C MET A 153 -1.70 13.12 3.71
N GLY A 154 -1.96 13.12 5.01
CA GLY A 154 -0.97 12.89 6.06
C GLY A 154 -1.15 11.52 6.71
N GLY A 155 -0.34 11.27 7.74
CA GLY A 155 -0.43 10.05 8.52
C GLY A 155 0.92 9.57 9.02
N PHE A 156 0.95 8.37 9.58
CA PHE A 156 2.18 7.73 10.05
C PHE A 156 2.14 6.22 9.84
N ALA A 157 3.31 5.58 9.85
CA ALA A 157 3.42 4.14 9.99
C ALA A 157 4.42 3.81 11.10
N VAL A 158 4.13 2.75 11.85
CA VAL A 158 4.95 2.28 12.96
C VAL A 158 5.21 0.78 12.85
N CYS A 159 6.35 0.32 13.34
CA CYS A 159 6.66 -1.10 13.51
C CYS A 159 7.66 -1.29 14.64
N GLN A 160 7.90 -2.56 15.04
CA GLN A 160 9.07 -2.96 15.80
C GLN A 160 10.13 -3.50 14.83
N PHE A 161 11.36 -3.03 14.95
CA PHE A 161 12.50 -3.47 14.17
C PHE A 161 13.78 -3.43 15.03
N ASP A 162 14.52 -4.53 15.08
CA ASP A 162 15.71 -4.71 15.92
C ASP A 162 15.47 -4.33 17.40
N GLY A 163 14.31 -4.71 17.94
CA GLY A 163 13.92 -4.41 19.33
C GLY A 163 13.52 -2.95 19.59
N HIS A 164 13.49 -2.10 18.57
CA HIS A 164 13.14 -0.68 18.68
C HIS A 164 11.86 -0.35 17.91
N ALA A 165 11.05 0.56 18.46
CA ALA A 165 9.95 1.15 17.75
C ALA A 165 10.49 2.09 16.63
N ARG A 166 10.00 1.90 15.42
CA ARG A 166 10.31 2.75 14.25
C ARG A 166 9.06 3.44 13.78
N ARG A 167 9.17 4.72 13.43
CA ARG A 167 8.06 5.53 12.97
C ARG A 167 8.47 6.41 11.79
N VAL A 168 7.61 6.50 10.81
CA VAL A 168 7.69 7.47 9.72
C VAL A 168 6.39 8.27 9.67
N GLU A 169 6.47 9.52 9.24
CA GLU A 169 5.32 10.41 9.18
C GLU A 169 5.24 11.17 7.84
N LEU A 170 4.01 11.48 7.46
CA LEU A 170 3.64 12.46 6.45
C LEU A 170 2.80 13.52 7.16
N LYS A 171 3.35 14.72 7.35
CA LYS A 171 2.70 15.79 8.13
C LYS A 171 2.97 17.17 7.55
N LYS A 172 2.12 18.10 7.92
CA LYS A 172 2.36 19.53 7.77
C LYS A 172 2.95 20.05 9.08
N SER A 173 4.07 20.73 9.00
CA SER A 173 4.68 21.47 10.12
C SER A 173 5.08 22.86 9.64
N ASP A 174 5.39 23.77 10.55
CA ASP A 174 5.77 25.13 10.21
C ASP A 174 6.95 25.14 9.22
N GLY A 175 6.70 25.66 8.01
CA GLY A 175 7.67 25.76 6.93
C GLY A 175 7.92 24.48 6.11
N PHE A 176 7.30 23.36 6.43
CA PHE A 176 7.53 22.11 5.73
C PHE A 176 6.29 21.21 5.65
N ASP A 177 5.86 20.84 4.45
CA ASP A 177 4.72 19.96 4.21
C ASP A 177 5.17 18.69 3.47
N THR A 178 5.20 17.56 4.20
CA THR A 178 5.54 16.23 3.64
C THR A 178 4.30 15.43 3.25
N ARG A 179 3.10 16.00 3.41
CA ARG A 179 1.87 15.33 2.97
C ARG A 179 1.92 15.07 1.47
N ARG A 180 1.35 13.96 1.06
CA ARG A 180 1.30 13.56 -0.36
C ARG A 180 -0.05 13.91 -0.97
N LEU A 181 -0.04 14.44 -2.19
CA LEU A 181 -1.25 14.54 -2.99
C LEU A 181 -1.58 13.15 -3.53
N VAL A 182 -2.72 12.62 -3.14
CA VAL A 182 -3.19 11.29 -3.53
C VAL A 182 -4.55 11.41 -4.19
N SER A 183 -4.76 10.70 -5.29
CA SER A 183 -6.03 10.74 -6.00
C SER A 183 -6.63 9.35 -6.25
N ALA A 184 -7.96 9.30 -6.32
CA ALA A 184 -8.71 8.12 -6.72
C ALA A 184 -9.98 8.50 -7.47
N TYR A 185 -10.47 7.57 -8.28
CA TYR A 185 -11.77 7.67 -8.93
C TYR A 185 -12.84 7.09 -7.98
N GLY A 186 -14.04 7.65 -8.03
CA GLY A 186 -15.20 7.15 -7.29
C GLY A 186 -16.50 7.72 -7.84
N ARG A 187 -17.60 7.07 -7.55
CA ARG A 187 -18.95 7.60 -7.85
C ARG A 187 -19.26 8.81 -6.98
N ASP A 188 -18.73 8.78 -5.76
CA ASP A 188 -18.85 9.81 -4.75
C ASP A 188 -17.54 9.96 -3.97
N LEU A 189 -17.48 10.95 -3.10
CA LEU A 189 -16.32 11.23 -2.26
C LEU A 189 -16.00 10.06 -1.31
N ALA A 190 -17.00 9.39 -0.75
CA ALA A 190 -16.78 8.31 0.22
C ALA A 190 -16.09 7.10 -0.43
N GLU A 191 -16.53 6.71 -1.64
CA GLU A 191 -15.89 5.64 -2.41
C GLU A 191 -14.44 6.01 -2.78
N ALA A 192 -14.23 7.24 -3.28
CA ALA A 192 -12.90 7.73 -3.64
C ALA A 192 -11.96 7.80 -2.42
N MET A 193 -12.47 8.23 -1.26
CA MET A 193 -11.69 8.33 -0.03
C MET A 193 -11.16 6.98 0.44
N ASN A 194 -11.91 5.89 0.28
CA ASN A 194 -11.39 4.55 0.56
C ASN A 194 -10.15 4.22 -0.29
N GLY A 195 -10.18 4.58 -1.57
CA GLY A 195 -9.03 4.42 -2.48
C GLY A 195 -7.85 5.33 -2.10
N ILE A 196 -8.13 6.58 -1.72
CA ILE A 196 -7.13 7.57 -1.28
C ILE A 196 -6.45 7.09 0.01
N VAL A 197 -7.21 6.66 1.00
CA VAL A 197 -6.70 6.11 2.27
C VAL A 197 -5.80 4.90 2.00
N GLY A 198 -6.27 3.92 1.22
CA GLY A 198 -5.49 2.73 0.89
C GLY A 198 -4.16 3.04 0.20
N LYS A 199 -4.15 3.99 -0.74
CA LYS A 199 -2.91 4.46 -1.40
C LYS A 199 -1.98 5.18 -0.42
N THR A 200 -2.53 5.99 0.50
CA THR A 200 -1.75 6.67 1.52
C THR A 200 -1.10 5.68 2.48
N GLU A 201 -1.83 4.67 2.92
CA GLU A 201 -1.31 3.61 3.76
C GLU A 201 -0.18 2.82 3.07
N ALA A 202 -0.34 2.50 1.78
CA ALA A 202 0.72 1.88 0.99
C ALA A 202 1.97 2.79 0.91
N THR A 203 1.79 4.10 0.70
CA THR A 203 2.88 5.08 0.69
C THR A 203 3.61 5.15 2.05
N LEU A 204 2.87 5.11 3.15
CA LEU A 204 3.45 5.11 4.50
C LEU A 204 4.27 3.84 4.77
N LEU A 205 3.77 2.66 4.38
CA LEU A 205 4.52 1.41 4.49
C LEU A 205 5.75 1.40 3.58
N LYS A 206 5.64 1.92 2.34
CA LYS A 206 6.76 2.13 1.43
C LYS A 206 7.85 2.98 2.09
N LYS A 207 7.48 4.15 2.63
CA LYS A 207 8.40 5.06 3.32
C LYS A 207 9.06 4.38 4.54
N LEU A 208 8.30 3.62 5.31
CA LEU A 208 8.82 2.85 6.44
C LEU A 208 9.85 1.81 5.97
N TYR A 209 9.55 1.05 4.90
CA TYR A 209 10.46 0.07 4.33
C TYR A 209 11.80 0.70 3.92
N TYR A 210 11.80 1.79 3.13
CA TYR A 210 13.01 2.45 2.70
C TYR A 210 13.79 3.05 3.87
N SER A 211 13.10 3.59 4.87
CA SER A 211 13.73 4.08 6.10
C SER A 211 14.46 2.98 6.86
N LEU A 212 13.89 1.76 6.93
CA LEU A 212 14.54 0.62 7.59
C LEU A 212 15.70 0.06 6.77
N CYS A 213 15.61 0.10 5.44
CA CYS A 213 16.71 -0.31 4.55
C CYS A 213 17.89 0.69 4.55
N GLY A 214 17.75 1.89 5.13
CA GLY A 214 18.74 2.96 5.03
C GLY A 214 18.92 3.49 3.62
N LYS A 215 17.95 3.28 2.73
CA LYS A 215 17.95 3.73 1.32
C LYS A 215 17.05 4.95 1.15
N PRO A 216 17.40 5.90 0.27
CA PRO A 216 16.48 6.96 -0.10
C PRO A 216 15.24 6.34 -0.78
N GLU A 217 14.06 6.89 -0.50
CA GLU A 217 12.85 6.53 -1.24
C GLU A 217 13.06 6.92 -2.72
N PRO A 218 12.86 6.00 -3.68
CA PRO A 218 12.94 6.35 -5.08
C PRO A 218 11.99 7.52 -5.36
N VAL A 219 12.52 8.56 -6.02
CA VAL A 219 11.68 9.63 -6.54
C VAL A 219 10.78 8.96 -7.58
N GLU A 220 9.51 8.81 -7.29
CA GLU A 220 8.55 8.34 -8.29
C GLU A 220 8.70 9.31 -9.46
N ALA A 221 9.02 8.78 -10.63
CA ALA A 221 8.86 9.52 -11.87
C ALA A 221 7.39 9.98 -11.86
N GLY A 222 7.18 11.26 -11.56
CA GLY A 222 5.90 11.78 -11.11
C GLY A 222 4.76 11.24 -11.95
N GLU A 223 3.64 10.90 -11.34
CA GLU A 223 2.37 11.15 -12.05
C GLU A 223 2.59 12.51 -12.73
N PRO A 224 2.43 12.65 -14.06
CA PRO A 224 2.76 13.89 -14.73
C PRO A 224 2.16 14.98 -13.86
N ILE A 225 3.02 15.88 -13.37
CA ILE A 225 2.56 17.10 -12.72
C ILE A 225 1.77 17.73 -13.84
N VAL A 226 0.47 17.55 -13.82
CA VAL A 226 -0.43 18.38 -14.59
C VAL A 226 -0.17 19.74 -13.95
N ILE A 227 0.73 20.49 -14.54
CA ILE A 227 0.88 21.92 -14.32
C ILE A 227 -0.44 22.44 -14.86
N GLU A 228 -1.44 22.49 -13.98
CA GLU A 228 -2.68 23.18 -14.29
C GLU A 228 -2.26 24.61 -14.60
N PRO A 229 -2.66 25.14 -15.75
CA PRO A 229 -2.50 26.56 -15.97
C PRO A 229 -3.21 27.27 -14.82
N GLU A 230 -2.58 28.26 -14.26
CA GLU A 230 -2.87 29.02 -13.05
C GLU A 230 -4.23 29.77 -13.05
N THR A 231 -5.22 29.30 -13.81
CA THR A 231 -6.52 29.97 -14.05
C THR A 231 -7.74 29.04 -14.06
N ALA A 232 -7.75 27.98 -13.27
CA ALA A 232 -9.03 27.35 -12.94
C ALA A 232 -9.53 27.93 -11.60
N PRO A 233 -10.70 28.60 -11.56
CA PRO A 233 -11.25 29.06 -10.30
C PRO A 233 -11.47 27.84 -9.40
N LEU A 234 -10.87 27.86 -8.21
CA LEU A 234 -11.23 26.96 -7.12
C LEU A 234 -12.73 27.08 -6.93
N ILE A 235 -13.48 26.12 -7.43
CA ILE A 235 -14.89 25.98 -7.06
C ILE A 235 -14.86 25.54 -5.61
N THR A 236 -14.94 26.51 -4.71
CA THR A 236 -15.22 26.26 -3.31
C THR A 236 -16.64 25.70 -3.26
N VAL A 237 -16.75 24.38 -3.36
CA VAL A 237 -17.99 23.70 -3.00
C VAL A 237 -18.19 24.01 -1.52
N LYS A 238 -19.14 24.88 -1.22
CA LYS A 238 -19.69 25.02 0.12
C LYS A 238 -20.27 23.64 0.44
N ALA A 239 -19.44 22.78 1.02
CA ALA A 239 -19.86 21.48 1.49
C ALA A 239 -20.98 21.73 2.50
N ALA A 240 -22.17 21.20 2.22
CA ALA A 240 -23.00 20.76 3.33
C ALA A 240 -22.05 19.88 4.17
N GLU A 241 -21.87 20.26 5.45
CA GLU A 241 -21.03 19.49 6.38
C GLU A 241 -21.38 18.02 6.16
N PRO A 242 -20.46 17.19 5.65
CA PRO A 242 -20.73 15.77 5.60
C PRO A 242 -20.98 15.39 7.06
N ALA A 243 -22.06 14.71 7.31
CA ALA A 243 -22.27 14.06 8.59
C ALA A 243 -21.01 13.21 8.77
N ILE A 244 -20.08 13.67 9.62
CA ILE A 244 -18.82 12.97 9.92
C ILE A 244 -19.30 11.61 10.33
N ASP A 245 -18.88 10.57 9.60
CA ASP A 245 -19.26 9.22 9.95
C ASP A 245 -18.84 9.01 11.40
N GLU A 246 -19.82 8.91 12.28
CA GLU A 246 -19.62 8.79 13.73
C GLU A 246 -18.59 7.73 14.06
N GLN A 247 -18.53 6.69 13.25
CA GLN A 247 -17.56 5.59 13.30
C GLN A 247 -16.11 6.08 13.08
N VAL A 248 -15.90 7.00 12.15
CA VAL A 248 -14.57 7.55 11.84
C VAL A 248 -14.08 8.42 12.99
N GLU A 249 -14.97 9.23 13.55
CA GLU A 249 -14.64 10.09 14.70
C GLU A 249 -14.35 9.26 15.96
N LEU A 250 -15.11 8.20 16.20
CA LEU A 250 -14.89 7.28 17.31
C LEU A 250 -13.54 6.54 17.17
N TYR A 251 -13.20 6.11 15.97
CA TYR A 251 -11.90 5.50 15.69
C TYR A 251 -10.75 6.49 15.93
N ARG A 252 -10.88 7.72 15.45
CA ARG A 252 -9.89 8.79 15.66
C ARG A 252 -9.64 9.07 17.13
N LYS A 253 -10.71 9.21 17.92
CA LYS A 253 -10.60 9.40 19.38
C LYS A 253 -9.91 8.24 20.07
N ALA A 254 -10.17 7.01 19.64
CA ALA A 254 -9.52 5.84 20.20
C ALA A 254 -8.01 5.81 19.88
N VAL A 255 -7.61 6.16 18.66
CA VAL A 255 -6.20 6.32 18.26
C VAL A 255 -5.52 7.39 19.11
N GLN A 256 -6.11 8.58 19.20
CA GLN A 256 -5.58 9.69 19.97
C GLN A 256 -5.39 9.32 21.44
N GLY A 257 -6.36 8.64 22.05
CA GLY A 257 -6.25 8.19 23.46
C GLY A 257 -5.09 7.20 23.69
N ILE A 258 -4.76 6.35 22.73
CA ILE A 258 -3.59 5.47 22.81
C ILE A 258 -2.29 6.28 22.65
N GLU A 259 -2.24 7.22 21.72
CA GLU A 259 -1.05 8.02 21.43
C GLU A 259 -0.68 8.96 22.59
N GLU A 260 -1.67 9.61 23.17
CA GLU A 260 -1.48 10.54 24.29
C GLU A 260 -1.23 9.86 25.63
N ALA A 261 -1.41 8.53 25.72
CA ALA A 261 -1.13 7.78 26.93
C ALA A 261 0.35 7.90 27.31
N THR A 262 0.64 8.58 28.42
CA THR A 262 2.00 8.77 28.96
C THR A 262 2.39 7.72 30.01
N ASN A 263 1.44 6.89 30.42
CA ASN A 263 1.66 5.79 31.38
C ASN A 263 0.64 4.66 31.14
N ILE A 264 0.88 3.53 31.81
CA ILE A 264 0.07 2.30 31.67
C ILE A 264 -1.39 2.53 32.15
N THR A 265 -1.61 3.41 33.12
CA THR A 265 -2.96 3.72 33.63
C THR A 265 -3.80 4.42 32.54
N MET A 266 -3.25 5.42 31.87
CA MET A 266 -3.91 6.10 30.75
C MET A 266 -4.17 5.13 29.58
N LEU A 267 -3.23 4.24 29.30
CA LEU A 267 -3.41 3.21 28.27
C LEU A 267 -4.55 2.24 28.63
N SER A 268 -4.74 1.93 29.92
CA SER A 268 -5.86 1.11 30.41
C SER A 268 -7.21 1.80 30.19
N VAL A 269 -7.28 3.13 30.29
CA VAL A 269 -8.50 3.90 29.98
C VAL A 269 -8.82 3.83 28.49
N ALA A 270 -7.81 3.96 27.64
CA ALA A 270 -7.97 3.77 26.19
C ALA A 270 -8.46 2.35 25.84
N ASP A 271 -7.94 1.32 26.54
CA ASP A 271 -8.39 -0.07 26.38
C ASP A 271 -9.87 -0.25 26.72
N GLN A 272 -10.35 0.38 27.79
CA GLN A 272 -11.76 0.33 28.17
C GLN A 272 -12.67 1.00 27.13
N ALA A 273 -12.23 2.15 26.56
CA ALA A 273 -12.93 2.82 25.49
C ALA A 273 -13.02 1.93 24.22
N ILE A 274 -11.92 1.30 23.82
CA ILE A 274 -11.90 0.36 22.68
C ILE A 274 -12.81 -0.84 22.93
N ALA A 275 -12.82 -1.39 24.14
CA ALA A 275 -13.70 -2.50 24.51
C ALA A 275 -15.18 -2.11 24.43
N SER A 276 -15.52 -0.88 24.83
CA SER A 276 -16.86 -0.32 24.73
C SER A 276 -17.29 -0.15 23.25
N LEU A 277 -16.42 0.43 22.41
CA LEU A 277 -16.65 0.60 20.98
C LEU A 277 -16.81 -0.74 20.24
N LYS A 278 -16.06 -1.77 20.66
CA LYS A 278 -16.24 -3.14 20.18
C LYS A 278 -17.63 -3.69 20.54
N LYS A 279 -18.08 -3.47 21.77
CA LYS A 279 -19.37 -3.97 22.26
C LYS A 279 -20.55 -3.29 21.58
N SER A 280 -20.44 -2.03 21.24
CA SER A 280 -21.46 -1.27 20.50
C SER A 280 -21.50 -1.59 19.00
N GLY A 281 -20.50 -2.31 18.46
CA GLY A 281 -20.39 -2.55 17.01
C GLY A 281 -19.99 -1.30 16.22
N SER A 282 -19.52 -0.24 16.89
CA SER A 282 -19.21 1.06 16.28
C SER A 282 -17.90 1.07 15.49
N LEU A 283 -17.13 -0.03 15.48
CA LEU A 283 -15.88 -0.15 14.73
C LEU A 283 -15.84 -1.44 13.92
N THR A 284 -15.20 -1.41 12.75
CA THR A 284 -14.98 -2.60 11.93
C THR A 284 -13.94 -3.54 12.58
N ALA A 285 -13.92 -4.80 12.15
CA ALA A 285 -12.93 -5.77 12.63
C ALA A 285 -11.49 -5.31 12.35
N ASP A 286 -11.25 -4.69 11.20
CA ASP A 286 -9.94 -4.17 10.80
C ASP A 286 -9.51 -2.97 11.66
N GLN A 287 -10.43 -2.04 11.94
CA GLN A 287 -10.20 -0.92 12.84
C GLN A 287 -9.85 -1.40 14.25
N LEU A 288 -10.57 -2.40 14.77
CA LEU A 288 -10.28 -3.00 16.07
C LEU A 288 -8.94 -3.71 16.11
N SER A 289 -8.55 -4.39 15.02
CA SER A 289 -7.23 -5.02 14.89
C SER A 289 -6.12 -3.97 14.91
N SER A 290 -6.28 -2.89 14.15
CA SER A 290 -5.32 -1.77 14.09
C SER A 290 -5.13 -1.09 15.44
N LEU A 291 -6.23 -0.83 16.18
CA LEU A 291 -6.16 -0.23 17.52
C LEU A 291 -5.44 -1.13 18.54
N ARG A 292 -5.63 -2.45 18.47
CA ARG A 292 -4.92 -3.40 19.33
C ARG A 292 -3.43 -3.39 19.04
N SER A 293 -3.04 -3.41 17.78
CA SER A 293 -1.63 -3.37 17.39
C SER A 293 -0.97 -2.07 17.84
N LEU A 294 -1.63 -0.93 17.66
CA LEU A 294 -1.14 0.37 18.12
C LEU A 294 -0.97 0.40 19.66
N ARG A 295 -1.97 -0.09 20.38
CA ARG A 295 -1.92 -0.22 21.84
C ARG A 295 -0.74 -1.09 22.32
N ASP A 296 -0.51 -2.22 21.67
CA ASP A 296 0.55 -3.15 22.08
C ASP A 296 1.94 -2.52 21.85
N VAL A 297 2.11 -1.80 20.76
CA VAL A 297 3.31 -0.97 20.50
C VAL A 297 3.48 0.08 21.62
N ARG A 298 2.41 0.83 21.95
CA ARG A 298 2.47 1.86 22.99
C ARG A 298 2.77 1.27 24.37
N LYS A 299 2.17 0.13 24.69
CA LYS A 299 2.42 -0.59 25.96
C LYS A 299 3.87 -1.02 26.12
N GLN A 300 4.53 -1.42 25.03
CA GLN A 300 5.96 -1.73 25.07
C GLN A 300 6.84 -0.50 25.26
N ALA A 301 6.46 0.62 24.67
CA ALA A 301 7.17 1.90 24.79
C ALA A 301 7.04 2.55 26.20
N LEU A 302 6.06 2.11 26.99
CA LEU A 302 5.81 2.62 28.36
C LEU A 302 6.37 1.69 29.48
N LYS A 303 7.00 0.59 29.11
CA LYS A 303 7.75 -0.30 30.02
C LYS A 303 9.21 0.10 30.10
#